data_60471f7358e6576518e99d64fb6bd865
#
_entry.id   60471f7358e6576518e99d64fb6bd865
#
_cell.length_a   1.000
_cell.length_b   1.000
_cell.length_c   1.000
_cell.angle_alpha   90.00
_cell.angle_beta   90.00
_cell.angle_gamma   90.00
#
_symmetry.space_group_name_H-M   'P 1'
#
loop_
_entity.id
_entity.type
_entity.pdbx_description
1 polymer ?
#
loop_
_entity_poly.entity_id
_entity_poly.type
_entity_poly.pdbx_seq_one_letter_code
_entity_poly.pdbx_strand_id
1 'polypeptide(L)'
;TIVLACNAYLEKLEKKIAGKIMPINNFMLATEPLDEDEARYINKDNVCAHDNKFHVHYFRMSQDNRLLFGGGENYTTKFPSNLKSYVRNTMLDVFPKLEKKKIDFAWGGTIAVTVNRMPHIGKLDSGVYFSHGFSGHGVAMASLAGTIMAEAIDGLSKRFDVFNEVKIHAYPGGTLLRW
;
A
#
# COMPACT_ATOMS: atom_id res chain seq x y z
N THR A 1 12.15 -17.92 17.32
CA THR A 1 12.12 -17.39 15.93
C THR A 1 11.69 -15.93 15.94
N ILE A 2 12.34 -15.10 15.11
CA ILE A 2 12.01 -13.69 14.93
C ILE A 2 11.49 -13.49 13.50
N VAL A 3 10.39 -12.73 13.37
CA VAL A 3 9.79 -12.36 12.08
C VAL A 3 9.65 -10.84 12.02
N LEU A 4 10.23 -10.21 11.00
CA LEU A 4 10.08 -8.79 10.71
C LEU A 4 8.93 -8.59 9.73
N ALA A 5 7.82 -8.04 10.21
CA ALA A 5 6.59 -7.76 9.44
C ALA A 5 6.27 -6.26 9.38
N CYS A 6 7.30 -5.41 9.43
CA CYS A 6 7.16 -3.96 9.55
C CYS A 6 6.79 -3.26 8.22
N ASN A 7 6.90 -3.94 7.09
CA ASN A 7 6.69 -3.39 5.75
C ASN A 7 7.45 -2.06 5.57
N ALA A 8 6.77 -0.98 5.20
CA ALA A 8 7.38 0.34 4.99
C ALA A 8 7.98 0.97 6.27
N TYR A 9 7.52 0.54 7.43
CA TYR A 9 7.95 1.07 8.73
C TYR A 9 9.19 0.35 9.31
N LEU A 10 9.90 -0.42 8.48
CA LEU A 10 11.15 -1.08 8.86
C LEU A 10 12.25 -0.09 9.24
N GLU A 11 12.26 1.09 8.63
CA GLU A 11 13.23 2.18 8.88
C GLU A 11 14.70 1.70 8.90
N LYS A 12 15.36 1.84 10.05
CA LYS A 12 16.77 1.47 10.26
C LYS A 12 16.97 0.16 11.02
N LEU A 13 15.87 -0.55 11.32
CA LEU A 13 15.90 -1.76 12.16
C LEU A 13 16.78 -2.86 11.54
N GLU A 14 16.68 -3.07 10.23
CA GLU A 14 17.52 -4.05 9.50
C GLU A 14 18.02 -3.46 8.18
N LYS A 15 19.27 -3.03 8.18
CA LYS A 15 19.88 -2.31 7.05
C LYS A 15 20.04 -3.15 5.78
N LYS A 16 20.24 -4.48 5.91
CA LYS A 16 20.44 -5.39 4.76
C LYS A 16 19.23 -5.42 3.83
N ILE A 17 18.04 -5.28 4.38
CA ILE A 17 16.79 -5.33 3.61
C ILE A 17 16.11 -3.96 3.47
N ALA A 18 16.40 -3.00 4.35
CA ALA A 18 15.82 -1.66 4.30
C ALA A 18 16.08 -0.94 2.96
N GLY A 19 17.27 -1.09 2.37
CA GLY A 19 17.62 -0.48 1.08
C GLY A 19 16.92 -1.08 -0.14
N LYS A 20 16.19 -2.17 0.02
CA LYS A 20 15.47 -2.88 -1.04
C LYS A 20 14.02 -2.43 -1.21
N ILE A 21 13.53 -1.56 -0.34
CA ILE A 21 12.18 -0.99 -0.41
C ILE A 21 12.24 0.53 -0.47
N MET A 22 11.32 1.11 -1.23
CA MET A 22 11.03 2.53 -1.26
C MET A 22 9.74 2.78 -0.49
N PRO A 23 9.78 3.47 0.65
CA PRO A 23 8.56 3.92 1.33
C PRO A 23 7.89 5.03 0.51
N ILE A 24 6.60 4.89 0.25
CA ILE A 24 5.79 5.86 -0.48
C ILE A 24 4.53 6.13 0.31
N ASN A 25 4.25 7.39 0.60
CA ASN A 25 3.01 7.76 1.25
C ASN A 25 1.86 7.71 0.25
N ASN A 26 0.78 7.10 0.67
CA ASN A 26 -0.45 6.98 -0.10
C ASN A 26 -1.64 7.42 0.76
N PHE A 27 -2.65 8.02 0.15
CA PHE A 27 -3.71 8.71 0.86
C PHE A 27 -5.08 8.28 0.40
N MET A 28 -6.04 8.36 1.33
CA MET A 28 -7.45 8.07 1.08
C MET A 28 -8.35 9.12 1.72
N LEU A 29 -9.55 9.23 1.18
CA LEU A 29 -10.65 9.96 1.80
C LEU A 29 -11.94 9.12 1.80
N ALA A 30 -12.87 9.54 2.66
CA ALA A 30 -14.26 9.12 2.58
C ALA A 30 -15.15 10.38 2.58
N THR A 31 -16.09 10.42 1.65
CA THR A 31 -17.09 11.47 1.60
C THR A 31 -18.10 11.32 2.74
N GLU A 32 -18.97 12.32 2.95
CA GLU A 32 -20.26 12.10 3.60
C GLU A 32 -21.03 11.00 2.84
N PRO A 33 -22.04 10.36 3.47
CA PRO A 33 -22.90 9.42 2.76
C PRO A 33 -23.57 10.09 1.55
N LEU A 34 -23.52 9.44 0.42
CA LEU A 34 -24.19 9.86 -0.81
C LEU A 34 -25.60 9.30 -0.83
N ASP A 35 -26.52 9.95 -1.52
CA ASP A 35 -27.81 9.35 -1.80
C ASP A 35 -27.70 8.17 -2.77
N GLU A 36 -28.76 7.37 -2.91
CA GLU A 36 -28.74 6.16 -3.71
C GLU A 36 -28.48 6.44 -5.19
N ASP A 37 -28.99 7.54 -5.73
CA ASP A 37 -28.82 7.89 -7.13
C ASP A 37 -27.38 8.33 -7.41
N GLU A 38 -26.79 9.13 -6.51
CA GLU A 38 -25.39 9.51 -6.57
C GLU A 38 -24.45 8.31 -6.45
N ALA A 39 -24.69 7.44 -5.47
CA ALA A 39 -23.89 6.23 -5.28
C ALA A 39 -23.97 5.32 -6.51
N ARG A 40 -25.17 5.13 -7.06
CA ARG A 40 -25.39 4.34 -8.27
C ARG A 40 -24.77 4.96 -9.53
N TYR A 41 -24.77 6.29 -9.63
CA TYR A 41 -24.10 7.00 -10.72
C TYR A 41 -22.57 6.78 -10.69
N ILE A 42 -21.96 6.76 -9.50
CA ILE A 42 -20.52 6.57 -9.35
C ILE A 42 -20.12 5.11 -9.56
N ASN A 43 -20.88 4.18 -8.98
CA ASN A 43 -20.49 2.78 -8.94
C ASN A 43 -21.72 1.86 -8.80
N LYS A 44 -22.43 1.69 -9.90
CA LYS A 44 -23.69 0.95 -9.98
C LYS A 44 -23.58 -0.48 -9.41
N ASP A 45 -22.48 -1.15 -9.71
CA ASP A 45 -22.28 -2.56 -9.37
C ASP A 45 -21.46 -2.76 -8.10
N ASN A 46 -21.16 -1.67 -7.39
CA ASN A 46 -20.36 -1.65 -6.15
C ASN A 46 -19.05 -2.44 -6.24
N VAL A 47 -18.37 -2.32 -7.36
CA VAL A 47 -17.06 -2.95 -7.59
C VAL A 47 -15.92 -2.11 -7.01
N CYS A 48 -14.77 -2.73 -6.78
CA CYS A 48 -13.53 -2.00 -6.58
C CYS A 48 -12.96 -1.64 -7.96
N ALA A 49 -12.78 -0.36 -8.21
CA ALA A 49 -12.28 0.13 -9.49
C ALA A 49 -10.97 0.90 -9.30
N HIS A 50 -10.11 0.85 -10.30
CA HIS A 50 -8.90 1.65 -10.38
C HIS A 50 -8.59 2.03 -11.82
N ASP A 51 -7.81 3.11 -12.01
CA ASP A 51 -7.25 3.47 -13.30
C ASP A 51 -5.89 2.78 -13.55
N ASN A 52 -5.29 3.04 -14.70
CA ASN A 52 -3.98 2.52 -15.10
C ASN A 52 -2.87 3.57 -15.09
N LYS A 53 -3.06 4.67 -14.36
CA LYS A 53 -2.04 5.70 -14.22
C LYS A 53 -0.87 5.20 -13.38
N PHE A 54 0.27 5.87 -13.51
CA PHE A 54 1.44 5.57 -12.68
C PHE A 54 1.14 5.80 -11.18
N HIS A 55 0.48 6.91 -10.87
CA HIS A 55 -0.15 7.17 -9.57
C HIS A 55 -1.60 6.73 -9.67
N VAL A 56 -1.88 5.54 -9.21
CA VAL A 56 -3.18 4.88 -9.38
C VAL A 56 -4.25 5.59 -8.55
N HIS A 57 -5.35 5.98 -9.21
CA HIS A 57 -6.58 6.33 -8.52
C HIS A 57 -7.42 5.06 -8.36
N TYR A 58 -7.97 4.84 -7.19
CA TYR A 58 -8.81 3.70 -6.91
C TYR A 58 -9.95 4.10 -5.99
N PHE A 59 -11.09 3.44 -6.16
CA PHE A 59 -12.26 3.77 -5.38
C PHE A 59 -13.22 2.59 -5.24
N ARG A 60 -14.06 2.70 -4.24
CA ARG A 60 -15.22 1.83 -4.03
C ARG A 60 -16.26 2.56 -3.17
N MET A 61 -17.47 2.02 -3.11
CA MET A 61 -18.45 2.47 -2.14
C MET A 61 -18.30 1.71 -0.82
N SER A 62 -18.54 2.40 0.30
CA SER A 62 -18.73 1.75 1.60
C SER A 62 -20.16 1.25 1.76
N GLN A 63 -20.41 0.47 2.81
CA GLN A 63 -21.75 -0.06 3.07
C GLN A 63 -22.79 1.03 3.37
N ASP A 64 -22.35 2.17 3.89
CA ASP A 64 -23.17 3.36 4.18
C ASP A 64 -23.11 4.41 3.04
N ASN A 65 -22.87 3.98 1.81
CA ASN A 65 -22.86 4.79 0.59
C ASN A 65 -21.85 5.94 0.58
N ARG A 66 -20.73 5.83 1.26
CA ARG A 66 -19.63 6.81 1.11
C ARG A 66 -18.75 6.43 -0.08
N LEU A 67 -18.31 7.41 -0.84
CA LEU A 67 -17.21 7.18 -1.76
C LEU A 67 -15.91 7.09 -0.94
N LEU A 68 -15.28 5.91 -0.96
CA LEU A 68 -13.91 5.72 -0.52
C LEU A 68 -13.00 5.92 -1.74
N PHE A 69 -12.20 6.96 -1.73
CA PHE A 69 -11.32 7.30 -2.85
C PHE A 69 -9.88 7.35 -2.39
N GLY A 70 -9.01 6.60 -3.07
CA GLY A 70 -7.58 6.61 -2.89
C GLY A 70 -6.88 7.25 -4.08
N GLY A 71 -5.92 8.11 -3.79
CA GLY A 71 -5.14 8.81 -4.79
C GLY A 71 -4.27 9.90 -4.17
N GLY A 72 -3.33 10.36 -4.96
CA GLY A 72 -2.30 11.25 -4.46
C GLY A 72 -1.24 10.49 -3.67
N GLU A 73 -0.01 10.63 -4.10
CA GLU A 73 1.15 10.01 -3.46
C GLU A 73 2.19 11.08 -3.19
N ASN A 74 3.01 10.87 -2.19
CA ASN A 74 4.22 11.64 -2.07
C ASN A 74 5.40 10.77 -1.63
N TYR A 75 6.57 11.22 -1.99
CA TYR A 75 7.84 10.54 -1.77
C TYR A 75 8.67 11.23 -0.67
N THR A 76 7.99 11.92 0.24
CA THR A 76 8.61 12.62 1.36
C THR A 76 8.37 11.90 2.68
N THR A 77 9.07 12.29 3.74
CA THR A 77 8.88 11.74 5.09
C THR A 77 7.62 12.23 5.79
N LYS A 78 6.91 13.21 5.20
CA LYS A 78 5.77 13.88 5.85
C LYS A 78 4.52 13.79 5.00
N PHE A 79 3.40 13.64 5.66
CA PHE A 79 2.08 13.79 5.02
C PHE A 79 1.81 15.27 4.73
N PRO A 80 0.99 15.58 3.71
CA PRO A 80 0.53 16.94 3.47
C PRO A 80 -0.19 17.51 4.70
N SER A 81 0.08 18.77 5.03
CA SER A 81 -0.55 19.44 6.19
C SER A 81 -2.08 19.55 6.05
N ASN A 82 -2.56 19.67 4.82
CA ASN A 82 -3.99 19.67 4.50
C ASN A 82 -4.35 18.43 3.66
N LEU A 83 -4.33 17.28 4.30
CA LEU A 83 -4.57 15.99 3.64
C LEU A 83 -5.95 15.92 2.97
N LYS A 84 -7.00 16.44 3.63
CA LYS A 84 -8.36 16.45 3.06
C LYS A 84 -8.41 17.16 1.71
N SER A 85 -7.87 18.37 1.63
CA SER A 85 -7.86 19.13 0.36
C SER A 85 -6.98 18.46 -0.69
N TYR A 86 -5.86 17.92 -0.28
CA TYR A 86 -4.93 17.24 -1.19
C TYR A 86 -5.61 16.08 -1.95
N VAL A 87 -6.24 15.15 -1.23
CA VAL A 87 -6.90 14.00 -1.84
C VAL A 87 -8.22 14.41 -2.51
N ARG A 88 -8.94 15.40 -1.94
CA ARG A 88 -10.18 15.91 -2.53
C ARG A 88 -9.97 16.47 -3.93
N ASN A 89 -8.91 17.22 -4.16
CA ASN A 89 -8.61 17.75 -5.49
C ASN A 89 -8.41 16.62 -6.49
N THR A 90 -7.64 15.59 -6.14
CA THR A 90 -7.46 14.40 -6.96
C THR A 90 -8.79 13.66 -7.23
N MET A 91 -9.66 13.56 -6.23
CA MET A 91 -10.99 12.97 -6.39
C MET A 91 -11.86 13.78 -7.37
N LEU A 92 -11.81 15.10 -7.31
CA LEU A 92 -12.61 15.97 -8.19
C LEU A 92 -12.15 15.94 -9.65
N ASP A 93 -10.90 15.60 -9.93
CA ASP A 93 -10.44 15.32 -11.30
C ASP A 93 -11.15 14.12 -11.92
N VAL A 94 -11.60 13.17 -11.09
CA VAL A 94 -12.32 11.96 -11.52
C VAL A 94 -13.84 12.16 -11.39
N PHE A 95 -14.30 12.75 -10.30
CA PHE A 95 -15.70 12.94 -9.94
C PHE A 95 -16.06 14.41 -9.70
N PRO A 96 -16.05 15.28 -10.73
CA PRO A 96 -16.28 16.73 -10.55
C PRO A 96 -17.66 17.06 -9.97
N LYS A 97 -18.66 16.21 -10.20
CA LYS A 97 -20.01 16.39 -9.64
C LYS A 97 -20.07 16.35 -8.10
N LEU A 98 -19.03 15.82 -7.46
CA LEU A 98 -18.93 15.75 -6.00
C LEU A 98 -18.33 17.01 -5.35
N GLU A 99 -18.21 18.11 -6.10
CA GLU A 99 -17.62 19.36 -5.59
C GLU A 99 -18.30 19.87 -4.32
N LYS A 100 -19.60 19.71 -4.20
CA LYS A 100 -20.37 20.18 -3.03
C LYS A 100 -20.39 19.19 -1.86
N LYS A 101 -19.86 17.98 -2.05
CA LYS A 101 -19.87 16.95 -1.01
C LYS A 101 -18.75 17.18 0.01
N LYS A 102 -19.11 16.98 1.27
CA LYS A 102 -18.15 17.06 2.37
C LYS A 102 -17.25 15.83 2.41
N ILE A 103 -16.02 16.04 2.84
CA ILE A 103 -15.10 14.96 3.15
C ILE A 103 -15.12 14.77 4.68
N ASP A 104 -15.72 13.67 5.11
CA ASP A 104 -15.80 13.37 6.54
C ASP A 104 -14.45 12.90 7.07
N PHE A 105 -13.81 11.96 6.34
CA PHE A 105 -12.56 11.36 6.77
C PHE A 105 -11.48 11.49 5.69
N ALA A 106 -10.23 11.66 6.13
CA ALA A 106 -9.06 11.51 5.28
C ALA A 106 -7.91 10.94 6.12
N TRP A 107 -7.18 10.00 5.57
CA TRP A 107 -6.06 9.32 6.23
C TRP A 107 -4.98 8.95 5.22
N GLY A 108 -3.84 8.56 5.73
CA GLY A 108 -2.74 8.08 4.92
C GLY A 108 -2.02 6.92 5.57
N GLY A 109 -1.22 6.25 4.78
CA GLY A 109 -0.32 5.20 5.20
C GLY A 109 0.89 5.17 4.28
N THR A 110 1.93 4.47 4.71
CA THR A 110 3.14 4.31 3.92
C THR A 110 3.21 2.89 3.39
N ILE A 111 3.27 2.75 2.08
CA ILE A 111 3.48 1.47 1.41
C ILE A 111 4.98 1.27 1.14
N ALA A 112 5.42 0.02 1.07
CA ALA A 112 6.77 -0.35 0.68
C ALA A 112 6.75 -0.91 -0.75
N VAL A 113 7.55 -0.30 -1.62
CA VAL A 113 7.64 -0.68 -3.02
C VAL A 113 9.03 -1.22 -3.30
N THR A 114 9.13 -2.39 -3.94
CA THR A 114 10.38 -2.95 -4.46
C THR A 114 10.62 -2.51 -5.90
N VAL A 115 11.85 -2.55 -6.37
CA VAL A 115 12.20 -2.12 -7.74
C VAL A 115 11.45 -2.93 -8.79
N ASN A 116 11.31 -4.22 -8.61
CA ASN A 116 10.62 -5.13 -9.54
C ASN A 116 9.16 -5.39 -9.19
N ARG A 117 8.61 -4.69 -8.19
CA ARG A 117 7.23 -4.84 -7.67
C ARG A 117 6.90 -6.21 -7.07
N MET A 118 7.85 -7.13 -6.98
CA MET A 118 7.66 -8.42 -6.33
C MET A 118 7.76 -8.30 -4.82
N PRO A 119 6.97 -9.05 -4.04
CA PRO A 119 7.11 -9.13 -2.59
C PRO A 119 8.51 -9.62 -2.20
N HIS A 120 9.11 -8.99 -1.20
CA HIS A 120 10.39 -9.41 -0.66
C HIS A 120 10.16 -10.23 0.62
N ILE A 121 10.20 -11.53 0.46
CA ILE A 121 10.02 -12.52 1.53
C ILE A 121 11.31 -13.32 1.61
N GLY A 122 11.84 -13.51 2.81
CA GLY A 122 13.10 -14.23 2.95
C GLY A 122 13.53 -14.45 4.38
N LYS A 123 14.74 -14.98 4.51
CA LYS A 123 15.43 -15.25 5.78
C LYS A 123 16.83 -14.67 5.71
N LEU A 124 17.22 -13.94 6.73
CA LEU A 124 18.59 -13.44 6.90
C LEU A 124 19.51 -14.55 7.41
N ASP A 125 20.82 -14.42 7.19
CA ASP A 125 21.85 -15.31 7.75
C ASP A 125 21.77 -15.46 9.27
N SER A 126 21.26 -14.42 9.95
CA SER A 126 20.99 -14.42 11.40
C SER A 126 19.81 -15.29 11.83
N GLY A 127 19.09 -15.92 10.89
CA GLY A 127 17.90 -16.73 11.17
C GLY A 127 16.62 -15.93 11.30
N VAL A 128 16.65 -14.61 11.11
CA VAL A 128 15.46 -13.73 11.16
C VAL A 128 14.71 -13.82 9.85
N TYR A 129 13.43 -14.17 9.92
CA TYR A 129 12.51 -14.13 8.78
C TYR A 129 11.98 -12.73 8.56
N PHE A 130 11.64 -12.39 7.33
CA PHE A 130 11.05 -11.09 7.00
C PHE A 130 10.09 -11.16 5.83
N SER A 131 9.13 -10.23 5.82
CA SER A 131 8.21 -10.04 4.70
C SER A 131 7.83 -8.58 4.60
N HIS A 132 8.12 -7.97 3.44
CA HIS A 132 7.81 -6.58 3.16
C HIS A 132 7.77 -6.30 1.64
N GLY A 133 7.59 -5.04 1.23
CA GLY A 133 7.70 -4.64 -0.17
C GLY A 133 6.56 -5.16 -1.04
N PHE A 134 5.34 -5.17 -0.53
CA PHE A 134 4.17 -5.69 -1.24
C PHE A 134 3.69 -4.80 -2.40
N SER A 135 4.29 -3.64 -2.58
CA SER A 135 4.08 -2.74 -3.74
C SER A 135 2.61 -2.42 -4.03
N GLY A 136 1.79 -2.23 -2.98
CA GLY A 136 0.36 -1.95 -3.07
C GLY A 136 -0.57 -3.18 -2.94
N HIS A 137 -0.04 -4.40 -3.02
CA HIS A 137 -0.83 -5.65 -2.96
C HIS A 137 -0.87 -6.28 -1.55
N GLY A 138 -0.57 -5.50 -0.50
CA GLY A 138 -0.36 -6.01 0.87
C GLY A 138 -1.56 -6.74 1.46
N VAL A 139 -2.80 -6.34 1.16
CA VAL A 139 -4.00 -6.98 1.71
C VAL A 139 -4.05 -8.48 1.35
N ALA A 140 -3.77 -8.83 0.10
CA ALA A 140 -3.73 -10.22 -0.34
C ALA A 140 -2.40 -10.91 0.05
N MET A 141 -1.27 -10.23 -0.21
CA MET A 141 0.04 -10.85 -0.10
C MET A 141 0.53 -11.04 1.33
N ALA A 142 0.11 -10.19 2.29
CA ALA A 142 0.56 -10.32 3.67
C ALA A 142 0.03 -11.60 4.34
N SER A 143 -1.22 -11.97 4.07
CA SER A 143 -1.81 -13.22 4.57
C SER A 143 -1.10 -14.44 4.00
N LEU A 144 -0.84 -14.45 2.69
CA LEU A 144 -0.09 -15.52 2.04
C LEU A 144 1.34 -15.62 2.58
N ALA A 145 2.02 -14.47 2.73
CA ALA A 145 3.38 -14.42 3.28
C ALA A 145 3.45 -14.98 4.72
N GLY A 146 2.46 -14.65 5.55
CA GLY A 146 2.34 -15.17 6.91
C GLY A 146 2.22 -16.70 6.92
N THR A 147 1.35 -17.25 6.06
CA THR A 147 1.19 -18.71 5.91
C THR A 147 2.49 -19.37 5.44
N ILE A 148 3.12 -18.85 4.40
CA ILE A 148 4.36 -19.39 3.85
C ILE A 148 5.50 -19.37 4.89
N MET A 149 5.62 -18.29 5.66
CA MET A 149 6.62 -18.19 6.71
C MET A 149 6.35 -19.16 7.87
N ALA A 150 5.09 -19.34 8.27
CA ALA A 150 4.73 -20.33 9.29
C ALA A 150 5.10 -21.74 8.85
N GLU A 151 4.76 -22.13 7.63
CA GLU A 151 5.17 -23.41 7.04
C GLU A 151 6.69 -23.60 7.05
N ALA A 152 7.44 -22.57 6.66
CA ALA A 152 8.91 -22.63 6.65
C ALA A 152 9.50 -22.78 8.06
N ILE A 153 8.90 -22.14 9.06
CA ILE A 153 9.31 -22.28 10.47
C ILE A 153 9.05 -23.70 10.99
N ASP A 154 7.97 -24.33 10.53
CA ASP A 154 7.59 -25.70 10.86
C ASP A 154 8.37 -26.77 10.00
N GLY A 155 9.28 -26.34 9.13
CA GLY A 155 10.11 -27.23 8.32
C GLY A 155 9.56 -27.54 6.92
N LEU A 156 8.46 -26.94 6.51
CA LEU A 156 7.86 -27.09 5.18
C LEU A 156 8.26 -25.91 4.27
N SER A 157 9.46 -25.88 3.76
CA SER A 157 10.04 -24.69 3.13
C SER A 157 9.73 -24.50 1.63
N LYS A 158 9.17 -25.47 0.92
CA LYS A 158 9.06 -25.43 -0.56
C LYS A 158 8.47 -24.12 -1.13
N ARG A 159 7.38 -23.63 -0.56
CA ARG A 159 6.76 -22.38 -1.03
C ARG A 159 7.59 -21.16 -0.65
N PHE A 160 8.19 -21.19 0.53
CA PHE A 160 9.06 -20.14 1.02
C PHE A 160 10.32 -20.01 0.15
N ASP A 161 10.93 -21.14 -0.23
CA ASP A 161 12.15 -21.16 -1.03
C ASP A 161 11.95 -20.46 -2.38
N VAL A 162 10.77 -20.63 -3.01
CA VAL A 162 10.43 -19.93 -4.26
C VAL A 162 10.49 -18.41 -4.08
N PHE A 163 9.95 -17.88 -3.00
CA PHE A 163 10.01 -16.43 -2.74
C PHE A 163 11.39 -15.96 -2.27
N ASN A 164 12.07 -16.75 -1.47
CA ASN A 164 13.40 -16.44 -0.97
C ASN A 164 14.46 -16.37 -2.09
N GLU A 165 14.25 -17.07 -3.19
CA GLU A 165 15.11 -17.03 -4.39
C GLU A 165 14.85 -15.81 -5.29
N VAL A 166 13.73 -15.10 -5.11
CA VAL A 166 13.42 -13.89 -5.90
C VAL A 166 14.44 -12.79 -5.61
N LYS A 167 15.22 -12.44 -6.62
CA LYS A 167 16.22 -11.36 -6.49
C LYS A 167 15.55 -9.99 -6.39
N ILE A 168 15.64 -9.38 -5.25
CA ILE A 168 15.21 -7.99 -5.03
C ILE A 168 16.45 -7.09 -5.01
N HIS A 169 16.53 -6.19 -5.97
CA HIS A 169 17.62 -5.22 -6.06
C HIS A 169 17.43 -4.07 -5.07
N ALA A 170 18.53 -3.57 -4.53
CA ALA A 170 18.50 -2.35 -3.75
C ALA A 170 18.24 -1.14 -4.66
N TYR A 171 17.57 -0.13 -4.13
CA TYR A 171 17.48 1.16 -4.79
C TYR A 171 18.86 1.82 -4.88
N PRO A 172 19.14 2.62 -5.92
CA PRO A 172 20.38 3.41 -6.01
C PRO A 172 20.59 4.23 -4.73
N GLY A 173 21.80 4.14 -4.15
CA GLY A 173 22.11 4.78 -2.87
C GLY A 173 21.51 4.10 -1.63
N GLY A 174 20.81 2.98 -1.77
CA GLY A 174 20.25 2.21 -0.67
C GLY A 174 19.35 3.05 0.24
N THR A 175 19.66 3.11 1.54
CA THR A 175 18.88 3.90 2.51
C THR A 175 19.22 5.39 2.51
N LEU A 176 20.30 5.81 1.87
CA LEU A 176 20.80 7.22 1.92
C LEU A 176 20.03 8.16 0.98
N LEU A 177 19.55 7.65 -0.16
CA LEU A 177 18.92 8.46 -1.20
C LEU A 177 17.40 8.24 -1.32
N ARG A 178 16.77 7.61 -0.34
CA ARG A 178 15.33 7.31 -0.39
C ARG A 178 14.42 8.47 0.00
N TRP A 179 15.00 9.53 0.56
CA TRP A 179 14.26 10.71 1.03
C TRP A 179 14.96 12.00 0.63
#